data_befba76ae1e9588d314483587f0b6fa2
#
_entry.id   befba76ae1e9588d314483587f0b6fa2
#
_cell.length_a   1.000
_cell.length_b   1.000
_cell.length_c   1.000
_cell.angle_alpha   90.00
_cell.angle_beta   90.00
_cell.angle_gamma   90.00
#
_symmetry.space_group_name_H-M   'P 1'
#
loop_
_entity.id
_entity.type
_entity.pdbx_description
1 polymer ?
#
loop_
_entity_poly.entity_id
_entity_poly.type
_entity_poly.pdbx_seq_one_letter_code
_entity_poly.pdbx_strand_id
1 'polypeptide(L)'
;MMNQTKIKLKLMKIIFLLINVMILSTNLSLKEKQSESLKILVYNTHGLPEIFINDNPKMRFPIIGNKTQEYSISLIQEDYSHHEEFSSGFAESSKAIRGGLGARLSCPVCTGSGLTSVFNLPEDWSVEVENKTYQTCSGWFVGANDCFAFKGFQIIKITLPDDRKFFIVNTHMDAGRRDSDRSARAEQLNHIIKSLNRLITNEALIVAGDLNLSSKSAEDMKLLDNFKDELGLNDAFEGITIDKKWSILDYILYKQGDEVEFKIDAAGEDRSFVTKEGALSDHPALYIELTI
;
A
#
# COMPACT_ATOMS: atom_id res chain seq x y z
N MET A 1 -65.86 -30.68 19.22
CA MET A 1 -64.62 -31.36 18.80
C MET A 1 -63.85 -30.66 17.64
N MET A 2 -64.45 -29.80 16.83
CA MET A 2 -63.81 -29.14 15.68
C MET A 2 -62.81 -27.99 16.01
N ASN A 3 -62.76 -27.50 17.25
CA ASN A 3 -61.98 -26.36 17.62
C ASN A 3 -60.47 -26.66 18.01
N GLN A 4 -60.31 -27.87 18.62
CA GLN A 4 -58.96 -28.27 19.07
C GLN A 4 -57.99 -28.64 17.92
N THR A 5 -58.49 -29.22 16.85
CA THR A 5 -57.71 -29.63 15.70
C THR A 5 -57.17 -28.38 14.91
N LYS A 6 -57.97 -27.30 14.79
CA LYS A 6 -57.61 -26.06 14.17
C LYS A 6 -56.56 -25.31 14.97
N ILE A 7 -56.63 -25.37 16.31
CA ILE A 7 -55.63 -24.73 17.20
C ILE A 7 -54.29 -25.48 17.10
N LYS A 8 -54.27 -26.81 17.11
CA LYS A 8 -53.07 -27.63 16.93
C LYS A 8 -52.40 -27.36 15.57
N LEU A 9 -53.17 -27.24 14.50
CA LEU A 9 -52.63 -26.97 13.16
C LEU A 9 -52.03 -25.55 13.04
N LYS A 10 -52.65 -24.54 13.69
CA LYS A 10 -52.10 -23.19 13.79
C LYS A 10 -50.80 -23.17 14.59
N LEU A 11 -50.75 -23.86 15.71
CA LEU A 11 -49.54 -23.95 16.56
C LEU A 11 -48.39 -24.63 15.84
N MET A 12 -48.63 -25.72 15.12
CA MET A 12 -47.63 -26.39 14.29
C MET A 12 -47.08 -25.48 13.19
N LYS A 13 -47.91 -24.68 12.52
CA LYS A 13 -47.46 -23.72 11.50
C LYS A 13 -46.58 -22.63 12.10
N ILE A 14 -46.91 -22.12 13.28
CA ILE A 14 -46.13 -21.13 14.00
C ILE A 14 -44.77 -21.70 14.42
N ILE A 15 -44.74 -22.91 14.97
CA ILE A 15 -43.51 -23.60 15.35
C ILE A 15 -42.61 -23.84 14.12
N PHE A 16 -43.21 -24.30 13.01
CA PHE A 16 -42.48 -24.52 11.77
C PHE A 16 -41.89 -23.21 11.20
N LEU A 17 -42.65 -22.11 11.31
CA LEU A 17 -42.18 -20.78 10.90
C LEU A 17 -41.02 -20.30 11.79
N LEU A 18 -41.12 -20.47 13.10
CA LEU A 18 -40.07 -20.10 14.07
C LEU A 18 -38.80 -20.95 13.89
N ILE A 19 -38.93 -22.25 13.60
CA ILE A 19 -37.79 -23.12 13.31
C ILE A 19 -37.09 -22.67 12.01
N ASN A 20 -37.84 -22.34 10.95
CA ASN A 20 -37.24 -21.85 9.70
C ASN A 20 -36.56 -20.47 9.88
N VAL A 21 -37.16 -19.57 10.67
CA VAL A 21 -36.53 -18.28 11.00
C VAL A 21 -35.25 -18.49 11.83
N MET A 22 -35.26 -19.45 12.76
CA MET A 22 -34.09 -19.79 13.57
C MET A 22 -32.98 -20.45 12.73
N ILE A 23 -33.32 -21.32 11.78
CA ILE A 23 -32.39 -21.93 10.83
C ILE A 23 -31.83 -20.89 9.85
N LEU A 24 -32.64 -19.93 9.37
CA LEU A 24 -32.14 -18.79 8.57
C LEU A 24 -31.22 -17.91 9.37
N SER A 25 -31.52 -17.60 10.64
CA SER A 25 -30.64 -16.76 11.48
C SER A 25 -29.34 -17.45 11.86
N THR A 26 -29.32 -18.78 12.04
CA THR A 26 -28.08 -19.54 12.29
C THR A 26 -27.25 -19.69 11.03
N ASN A 27 -27.85 -19.80 9.84
CA ASN A 27 -27.10 -19.78 8.57
C ASN A 27 -26.56 -18.37 8.20
N LEU A 28 -27.11 -17.29 8.74
CA LEU A 28 -26.58 -15.94 8.58
C LEU A 28 -25.39 -15.65 9.54
N SER A 29 -25.24 -16.45 10.61
CA SER A 29 -24.24 -16.21 11.67
C SER A 29 -22.95 -17.01 11.53
N LEU A 30 -22.81 -17.85 10.50
CA LEU A 30 -21.63 -18.68 10.28
C LEU A 30 -21.14 -18.53 8.82
N LYS A 31 -20.96 -17.29 8.34
CA LYS A 31 -19.94 -17.09 7.33
C LYS A 31 -18.62 -17.25 8.09
N GLU A 32 -18.04 -18.42 7.99
CA GLU A 32 -16.69 -18.70 8.48
C GLU A 32 -15.80 -17.61 7.91
N LYS A 33 -15.09 -16.88 8.79
CA LYS A 33 -14.18 -15.79 8.39
C LYS A 33 -13.10 -16.44 7.54
N GLN A 34 -13.25 -16.34 6.22
CA GLN A 34 -12.30 -16.94 5.28
C GLN A 34 -10.94 -16.25 5.47
N SER A 35 -9.93 -17.05 5.72
CA SER A 35 -8.55 -16.57 5.84
C SER A 35 -8.00 -16.36 4.43
N GLU A 36 -7.59 -15.14 4.13
CA GLU A 36 -7.03 -14.77 2.84
C GLU A 36 -5.53 -14.48 2.97
N SER A 37 -4.75 -14.96 2.02
CA SER A 37 -3.31 -14.71 1.98
C SER A 37 -3.01 -13.64 0.93
N LEU A 38 -2.23 -12.65 1.33
CA LEU A 38 -1.78 -11.56 0.46
C LEU A 38 -0.25 -11.50 0.43
N LYS A 39 0.29 -11.27 -0.75
CA LYS A 39 1.70 -10.91 -0.95
C LYS A 39 1.77 -9.48 -1.45
N ILE A 40 2.47 -8.61 -0.72
CA ILE A 40 2.56 -7.19 -1.01
C ILE A 40 4.00 -6.82 -1.33
N LEU A 41 4.23 -6.19 -2.49
CA LEU A 41 5.50 -5.64 -2.93
C LEU A 41 5.56 -4.14 -2.62
N VAL A 42 6.71 -3.67 -2.17
CA VAL A 42 7.07 -2.24 -2.09
C VAL A 42 8.37 -2.04 -2.86
N TYR A 43 8.35 -1.16 -3.86
CA TYR A 43 9.50 -1.03 -4.72
C TYR A 43 9.63 0.38 -5.33
N ASN A 44 10.68 1.10 -4.95
CA ASN A 44 11.12 2.26 -5.69
C ASN A 44 11.86 1.80 -6.95
N THR A 45 11.36 2.20 -8.13
CA THR A 45 11.80 1.68 -9.42
C THR A 45 12.86 2.53 -10.11
N HIS A 46 13.24 3.67 -9.51
CA HIS A 46 14.25 4.60 -10.03
C HIS A 46 13.96 5.01 -11.50
N GLY A 47 12.73 5.50 -11.75
CA GLY A 47 12.26 5.85 -13.09
C GLY A 47 12.42 7.32 -13.45
N LEU A 48 13.51 7.95 -13.01
CA LEU A 48 13.83 9.31 -13.43
C LEU A 48 14.06 9.39 -14.95
N PRO A 49 13.89 10.57 -15.58
CA PRO A 49 14.19 10.75 -17.00
C PRO A 49 15.60 10.31 -17.35
N GLU A 50 15.79 9.66 -18.51
CA GLU A 50 17.08 9.10 -18.97
C GLU A 50 18.24 10.11 -18.98
N ILE A 51 17.94 11.43 -19.06
CA ILE A 51 18.96 12.48 -18.99
C ILE A 51 19.63 12.59 -17.60
N PHE A 52 19.00 12.05 -16.57
CA PHE A 52 19.49 12.07 -15.19
C PHE A 52 20.06 10.73 -14.71
N ILE A 53 19.72 9.64 -15.41
CA ILE A 53 20.11 8.28 -15.03
C ILE A 53 20.68 7.53 -16.24
N ASN A 54 21.61 6.62 -16.00
CA ASN A 54 22.28 5.83 -17.04
C ASN A 54 22.09 4.34 -16.79
N ASP A 55 20.85 3.90 -16.55
CA ASP A 55 20.52 2.53 -16.15
C ASP A 55 19.45 1.84 -17.01
N ASN A 56 19.20 2.37 -18.21
CA ASN A 56 18.33 1.82 -19.24
C ASN A 56 16.89 1.45 -18.73
N PRO A 57 16.09 2.44 -18.29
CA PRO A 57 14.74 2.18 -17.76
C PRO A 57 13.82 1.49 -18.77
N LYS A 58 13.95 1.73 -20.07
CA LYS A 58 13.15 1.06 -21.10
C LYS A 58 13.29 -0.46 -21.12
N MET A 59 14.45 -0.97 -20.69
CA MET A 59 14.67 -2.42 -20.56
C MET A 59 14.18 -2.94 -19.21
N ARG A 60 14.37 -2.17 -18.14
CA ARG A 60 14.02 -2.60 -16.77
C ARG A 60 12.53 -2.60 -16.50
N PHE A 61 11.82 -1.56 -16.93
CA PHE A 61 10.45 -1.33 -16.56
C PHE A 61 9.46 -2.41 -17.04
N PRO A 62 9.54 -2.93 -18.26
CA PRO A 62 8.70 -4.08 -18.66
C PRO A 62 8.96 -5.33 -17.80
N ILE A 63 10.21 -5.55 -17.40
CA ILE A 63 10.56 -6.68 -16.53
C ILE A 63 9.97 -6.47 -15.14
N ILE A 64 10.09 -5.26 -14.57
CA ILE A 64 9.50 -4.91 -13.27
C ILE A 64 7.98 -5.07 -13.34
N GLY A 65 7.34 -4.56 -14.40
CA GLY A 65 5.89 -4.69 -14.61
C GLY A 65 5.44 -6.16 -14.65
N ASN A 66 6.18 -7.01 -15.36
CA ASN A 66 5.86 -8.43 -15.41
C ASN A 66 5.97 -9.10 -14.02
N LYS A 67 6.94 -8.71 -13.21
CA LYS A 67 7.11 -9.25 -11.86
C LYS A 67 5.99 -8.87 -10.90
N THR A 68 5.25 -7.80 -11.13
CA THR A 68 4.10 -7.44 -10.27
C THR A 68 3.01 -8.50 -10.27
N GLN A 69 2.98 -9.39 -11.27
CA GLN A 69 2.02 -10.50 -11.34
C GLN A 69 2.19 -11.54 -10.22
N GLU A 70 3.37 -11.58 -9.60
CA GLU A 70 3.68 -12.50 -8.49
C GLU A 70 3.15 -12.00 -7.13
N TYR A 71 2.53 -10.80 -7.10
CA TYR A 71 2.05 -10.14 -5.90
C TYR A 71 0.57 -9.82 -5.99
N SER A 72 -0.13 -9.93 -4.87
CA SER A 72 -1.53 -9.50 -4.76
C SER A 72 -1.66 -7.99 -4.90
N ILE A 73 -0.68 -7.27 -4.34
CA ILE A 73 -0.62 -5.80 -4.38
C ILE A 73 0.84 -5.38 -4.56
N SER A 74 1.09 -4.46 -5.51
CA SER A 74 2.41 -3.85 -5.68
C SER A 74 2.31 -2.34 -5.50
N LEU A 75 3.10 -1.81 -4.57
CA LEU A 75 3.20 -0.40 -4.23
C LEU A 75 4.49 0.14 -4.81
N ILE A 76 4.37 0.88 -5.91
CA ILE A 76 5.50 1.32 -6.72
C ILE A 76 5.75 2.81 -6.51
N GLN A 77 7.01 3.18 -6.39
CA GLN A 77 7.49 4.55 -6.36
C GLN A 77 8.42 4.81 -7.56
N GLU A 78 8.49 6.05 -7.99
CA GLU A 78 9.33 6.53 -9.08
C GLU A 78 9.06 5.91 -10.46
N ASP A 79 7.82 5.57 -10.81
CA ASP A 79 7.53 5.14 -12.19
C ASP A 79 7.53 6.31 -13.20
N TYR A 80 7.48 7.51 -12.73
CA TYR A 80 7.53 8.82 -13.43
C TYR A 80 7.30 8.78 -14.94
N SER A 81 8.39 8.89 -15.72
CA SER A 81 8.36 8.97 -17.20
C SER A 81 8.20 7.62 -17.89
N HIS A 82 8.31 6.51 -17.14
CA HIS A 82 8.39 5.15 -17.67
C HIS A 82 7.15 4.31 -17.36
N HIS A 83 6.03 4.99 -17.07
CA HIS A 83 4.78 4.29 -16.76
C HIS A 83 4.25 3.44 -17.91
N GLU A 84 4.45 3.87 -19.17
CA GLU A 84 4.01 3.10 -20.35
C GLU A 84 4.81 1.80 -20.47
N GLU A 85 6.13 1.87 -20.33
CA GLU A 85 7.00 0.70 -20.34
C GLU A 85 6.69 -0.21 -19.14
N PHE A 86 6.43 0.35 -17.97
CA PHE A 86 6.04 -0.39 -16.78
C PHE A 86 4.74 -1.15 -17.00
N SER A 87 3.71 -0.46 -17.48
CA SER A 87 2.39 -1.06 -17.71
C SER A 87 2.38 -2.10 -18.83
N SER A 88 3.32 -2.03 -19.77
CA SER A 88 3.46 -3.04 -20.82
C SER A 88 3.80 -4.44 -20.31
N GLY A 89 4.30 -4.54 -19.07
CA GLY A 89 4.61 -5.80 -18.40
C GLY A 89 3.45 -6.38 -17.58
N PHE A 90 2.32 -5.68 -17.43
CA PHE A 90 1.22 -6.13 -16.58
C PHE A 90 0.47 -7.33 -17.19
N ALA A 91 -0.16 -8.15 -16.33
CA ALA A 91 -1.16 -9.09 -16.79
C ALA A 91 -2.42 -8.35 -17.26
N GLU A 92 -3.17 -8.93 -18.18
CA GLU A 92 -4.42 -8.36 -18.68
C GLU A 92 -5.46 -8.15 -17.58
N SER A 93 -5.43 -9.01 -16.55
CA SER A 93 -6.31 -8.93 -15.38
C SER A 93 -5.85 -7.92 -14.32
N SER A 94 -4.61 -7.41 -14.41
CA SER A 94 -4.08 -6.46 -13.42
C SER A 94 -4.81 -5.13 -13.49
N LYS A 95 -5.20 -4.59 -12.33
CA LYS A 95 -5.70 -3.22 -12.20
C LYS A 95 -4.56 -2.34 -11.69
N ALA A 96 -4.22 -1.28 -12.42
CA ALA A 96 -3.22 -0.32 -11.97
C ALA A 96 -3.86 1.06 -11.77
N ILE A 97 -3.54 1.70 -10.66
CA ILE A 97 -3.99 3.06 -10.35
C ILE A 97 -2.77 3.93 -10.11
N ARG A 98 -2.56 4.84 -11.04
CA ARG A 98 -1.47 5.80 -11.00
C ARG A 98 -1.80 6.95 -10.05
N GLY A 99 -0.80 7.46 -9.36
CA GLY A 99 -0.89 8.65 -8.52
C GLY A 99 -1.13 9.93 -9.32
N GLY A 100 -1.29 11.05 -8.61
CA GLY A 100 -1.61 12.34 -9.23
C GLY A 100 -0.66 12.71 -10.38
N LEU A 101 -1.25 12.99 -11.54
CA LEU A 101 -0.53 13.37 -12.76
C LEU A 101 -0.24 14.89 -12.85
N GLY A 102 -0.46 15.64 -11.76
CA GLY A 102 -0.40 17.09 -11.73
C GLY A 102 0.85 17.67 -12.39
N ALA A 103 0.77 17.93 -13.71
CA ALA A 103 1.76 18.76 -14.39
C ALA A 103 1.47 20.23 -14.04
N ARG A 104 2.38 20.89 -13.35
CA ARG A 104 2.39 22.36 -13.40
C ARG A 104 2.79 22.75 -14.81
N LEU A 105 1.95 23.53 -15.50
CA LEU A 105 2.19 24.02 -16.87
C LEU A 105 3.56 24.71 -17.07
N SER A 106 4.24 25.07 -15.98
CA SER A 106 5.55 25.73 -15.97
C SER A 106 6.74 24.79 -15.73
N CYS A 107 6.50 23.47 -15.58
CA CYS A 107 7.56 22.51 -15.29
C CYS A 107 7.54 21.35 -16.31
N PRO A 108 8.35 21.43 -17.40
CA PRO A 108 8.37 20.43 -18.46
C PRO A 108 8.98 19.08 -18.02
N VAL A 109 9.63 19.03 -16.86
CA VAL A 109 10.22 17.81 -16.28
C VAL A 109 9.44 17.26 -15.10
N CYS A 110 8.31 17.88 -14.75
CA CYS A 110 7.44 17.41 -13.65
C CYS A 110 6.54 16.29 -14.13
N THR A 111 6.82 15.09 -13.73
CA THR A 111 6.26 13.85 -14.24
C THR A 111 5.20 13.21 -13.33
N GLY A 112 4.54 14.00 -12.48
CA GLY A 112 3.55 13.53 -11.53
C GLY A 112 4.16 13.03 -10.22
N SER A 113 3.42 12.21 -9.47
CA SER A 113 3.85 11.73 -8.15
C SER A 113 4.85 10.59 -8.21
N GLY A 114 4.98 9.92 -9.36
CA GLY A 114 5.78 8.69 -9.50
C GLY A 114 5.21 7.49 -8.76
N LEU A 115 3.97 7.58 -8.26
CA LEU A 115 3.32 6.48 -7.56
C LEU A 115 2.41 5.69 -8.49
N THR A 116 2.47 4.37 -8.40
CA THR A 116 1.51 3.45 -8.99
C THR A 116 1.25 2.29 -8.03
N SER A 117 -0.02 1.96 -7.84
CA SER A 117 -0.42 0.75 -7.13
C SER A 117 -1.06 -0.23 -8.12
N VAL A 118 -0.56 -1.47 -8.14
CA VAL A 118 -1.03 -2.55 -9.01
C VAL A 118 -1.72 -3.60 -8.15
N PHE A 119 -2.88 -4.07 -8.58
CA PHE A 119 -3.74 -4.98 -7.86
C PHE A 119 -4.02 -6.23 -8.71
N ASN A 120 -3.69 -7.40 -8.16
CA ASN A 120 -4.02 -8.73 -8.68
C ASN A 120 -4.89 -9.45 -7.62
N LEU A 121 -5.98 -8.82 -7.25
CA LEU A 121 -6.92 -9.29 -6.24
C LEU A 121 -8.11 -10.02 -6.88
N PRO A 122 -8.83 -10.87 -6.13
CA PRO A 122 -10.07 -11.47 -6.60
C PRO A 122 -11.08 -10.42 -7.10
N GLU A 123 -11.88 -10.77 -8.09
CA GLU A 123 -12.83 -9.84 -8.73
C GLU A 123 -13.92 -9.31 -7.78
N ASP A 124 -14.24 -10.06 -6.74
CA ASP A 124 -15.22 -9.72 -5.72
C ASP A 124 -14.68 -8.81 -4.61
N TRP A 125 -13.38 -8.46 -4.66
CA TRP A 125 -12.80 -7.46 -3.78
C TRP A 125 -12.93 -6.06 -4.36
N SER A 126 -13.31 -5.08 -3.54
CA SER A 126 -13.39 -3.69 -3.95
C SER A 126 -12.13 -2.92 -3.59
N VAL A 127 -11.63 -2.10 -4.52
CA VAL A 127 -10.47 -1.23 -4.33
C VAL A 127 -10.85 0.20 -4.67
N GLU A 128 -10.72 1.09 -3.68
CA GLU A 128 -10.90 2.53 -3.83
C GLU A 128 -9.55 3.22 -3.52
N VAL A 129 -9.13 4.17 -4.36
CA VAL A 129 -7.86 4.89 -4.18
C VAL A 129 -8.08 6.38 -4.22
N GLU A 130 -7.62 7.07 -3.16
CA GLU A 130 -7.55 8.52 -3.08
C GLU A 130 -6.09 8.98 -3.22
N ASN A 131 -5.80 9.78 -4.24
CA ASN A 131 -4.48 10.36 -4.47
C ASN A 131 -4.35 11.72 -3.76
N LYS A 132 -3.29 11.91 -3.00
CA LYS A 132 -2.96 13.17 -2.31
C LYS A 132 -1.56 13.63 -2.67
N THR A 133 -1.42 14.91 -2.99
CA THR A 133 -0.11 15.56 -3.20
C THR A 133 0.34 16.21 -1.91
N TYR A 134 1.62 16.09 -1.57
CA TYR A 134 2.19 16.81 -0.44
C TYR A 134 2.13 18.31 -0.65
N GLN A 135 1.84 19.02 0.43
CA GLN A 135 1.76 20.49 0.41
C GLN A 135 3.13 21.16 0.57
N THR A 136 4.09 20.39 1.08
CA THR A 136 5.46 20.84 1.37
C THR A 136 6.44 19.99 0.60
N CYS A 137 7.45 20.62 0.03
CA CYS A 137 8.62 20.00 -0.60
C CYS A 137 9.88 20.79 -0.29
N SER A 138 11.06 20.17 -0.43
CA SER A 138 12.35 20.83 -0.29
C SER A 138 13.06 20.94 -1.64
N GLY A 139 13.57 22.16 -1.93
CA GLY A 139 14.49 22.44 -3.05
C GLY A 139 13.83 22.51 -4.43
N TRP A 140 13.93 23.71 -5.05
CA TRP A 140 13.61 23.92 -6.46
C TRP A 140 14.88 23.85 -7.35
N PHE A 141 16.04 24.19 -6.82
CA PHE A 141 17.33 24.20 -7.53
C PHE A 141 18.50 23.83 -6.60
N VAL A 142 18.19 23.28 -5.43
CA VAL A 142 19.15 22.86 -4.41
C VAL A 142 18.68 21.58 -3.73
N GLY A 143 19.61 20.72 -3.35
CA GLY A 143 19.27 19.43 -2.73
C GLY A 143 18.84 18.41 -3.75
N ALA A 144 17.88 17.58 -3.40
CA ALA A 144 17.32 16.54 -4.27
C ALA A 144 16.34 17.08 -5.32
N ASN A 145 16.03 18.39 -5.28
CA ASN A 145 15.08 19.05 -6.19
C ASN A 145 13.67 18.46 -6.18
N ASP A 146 13.22 17.97 -5.04
CA ASP A 146 11.94 17.26 -4.88
C ASP A 146 10.72 18.08 -5.27
N CYS A 147 10.81 19.41 -5.25
CA CYS A 147 9.73 20.29 -5.70
C CYS A 147 9.42 20.21 -7.21
N PHE A 148 10.24 19.55 -8.01
CA PHE A 148 9.94 19.24 -9.41
C PHE A 148 9.04 18.01 -9.56
N ALA A 149 9.04 17.10 -8.60
CA ALA A 149 8.10 16.00 -8.53
C ALA A 149 6.87 16.41 -7.70
N PHE A 150 5.68 15.94 -8.09
CA PHE A 150 4.47 16.13 -7.29
C PHE A 150 4.32 14.97 -6.29
N LYS A 151 5.37 14.74 -5.49
CA LYS A 151 5.39 13.69 -4.50
C LYS A 151 4.15 13.75 -3.60
N GLY A 152 3.74 12.60 -3.11
CA GLY A 152 2.51 12.48 -2.35
C GLY A 152 2.29 11.06 -1.84
N PHE A 153 1.03 10.72 -1.64
CA PHE A 153 0.64 9.39 -1.20
C PHE A 153 -0.72 9.00 -1.78
N GLN A 154 -0.92 7.70 -1.88
CA GLN A 154 -2.20 7.08 -2.21
C GLN A 154 -2.78 6.50 -0.93
N ILE A 155 -4.04 6.79 -0.63
CA ILE A 155 -4.81 6.06 0.39
C ILE A 155 -5.67 5.06 -0.35
N ILE A 156 -5.43 3.78 -0.10
CA ILE A 156 -6.05 2.65 -0.73
C ILE A 156 -6.96 2.00 0.30
N LYS A 157 -8.25 1.96 0.03
CA LYS A 157 -9.23 1.21 0.82
C LYS A 157 -9.53 -0.10 0.09
N ILE A 158 -9.34 -1.20 0.77
CA ILE A 158 -9.67 -2.54 0.28
C ILE A 158 -10.86 -3.06 1.10
N THR A 159 -11.89 -3.52 0.41
CA THR A 159 -13.07 -4.12 1.02
C THR A 159 -13.23 -5.54 0.52
N LEU A 160 -13.32 -6.48 1.44
CA LEU A 160 -13.51 -7.89 1.19
C LEU A 160 -14.98 -8.22 0.88
N PRO A 161 -15.30 -9.41 0.34
CA PRO A 161 -16.69 -9.81 0.04
C PRO A 161 -17.62 -9.92 1.25
N ASP A 162 -17.05 -10.00 2.46
CA ASP A 162 -17.75 -10.03 3.73
C ASP A 162 -17.88 -8.67 4.43
N ASP A 163 -17.59 -7.58 3.69
CA ASP A 163 -17.60 -6.17 4.10
C ASP A 163 -16.48 -5.77 5.07
N ARG A 164 -15.59 -6.69 5.49
CA ARG A 164 -14.37 -6.30 6.21
C ARG A 164 -13.51 -5.40 5.34
N LYS A 165 -12.84 -4.45 5.95
CA LYS A 165 -12.00 -3.49 5.23
C LYS A 165 -10.69 -3.20 5.95
N PHE A 166 -9.69 -2.85 5.16
CA PHE A 166 -8.42 -2.34 5.64
C PHE A 166 -7.87 -1.28 4.70
N PHE A 167 -6.90 -0.54 5.17
CA PHE A 167 -6.30 0.54 4.40
C PHE A 167 -4.82 0.30 4.14
N ILE A 168 -4.36 0.78 2.99
CA ILE A 168 -2.94 0.83 2.64
C ILE A 168 -2.59 2.27 2.23
N VAL A 169 -1.42 2.73 2.66
CA VAL A 169 -0.82 3.96 2.15
C VAL A 169 0.41 3.60 1.34
N ASN A 170 0.44 3.99 0.06
CA ASN A 170 1.62 3.98 -0.78
C ASN A 170 2.18 5.39 -0.84
N THR A 171 3.44 5.60 -0.49
CA THR A 171 4.03 6.94 -0.45
C THR A 171 5.48 6.99 -0.93
N HIS A 172 5.89 8.18 -1.41
CA HIS A 172 7.27 8.53 -1.64
C HIS A 172 7.52 9.94 -1.10
N MET A 173 8.38 10.07 -0.09
CA MET A 173 8.69 11.33 0.57
C MET A 173 9.91 12.01 -0.06
N ASP A 174 10.15 13.27 0.33
CA ASP A 174 11.28 14.06 -0.14
C ASP A 174 12.61 13.37 0.20
N ALA A 175 13.49 13.31 -0.80
CA ALA A 175 14.84 12.80 -0.67
C ALA A 175 15.76 13.80 0.04
N GLY A 176 17.06 13.48 0.12
CA GLY A 176 18.09 14.38 0.65
C GLY A 176 18.31 14.26 2.16
N ARG A 177 19.39 14.93 2.62
CA ARG A 177 19.89 14.78 4.00
C ARG A 177 20.07 16.12 4.72
N ARG A 178 19.61 17.23 4.13
CA ARG A 178 19.67 18.58 4.72
C ARG A 178 18.55 18.74 5.75
N ASP A 179 18.67 19.72 6.62
CA ASP A 179 17.64 20.05 7.59
C ASP A 179 16.31 20.46 6.92
N SER A 180 16.38 21.14 5.78
CA SER A 180 15.20 21.47 4.96
C SER A 180 14.47 20.23 4.45
N ASP A 181 15.23 19.20 4.01
CA ASP A 181 14.66 17.95 3.50
C ASP A 181 13.99 17.19 4.64
N ARG A 182 14.63 17.15 5.79
CA ARG A 182 14.09 16.54 7.01
C ARG A 182 12.84 17.26 7.52
N SER A 183 12.85 18.60 7.48
CA SER A 183 11.67 19.40 7.83
C SER A 183 10.51 19.15 6.89
N ALA A 184 10.77 19.02 5.58
CA ALA A 184 9.74 18.68 4.59
C ALA A 184 9.14 17.28 4.89
N ARG A 185 9.97 16.26 5.16
CA ARG A 185 9.50 14.93 5.55
C ARG A 185 8.66 14.95 6.83
N ALA A 186 9.03 15.73 7.83
CA ALA A 186 8.23 15.88 9.04
C ALA A 186 6.82 16.42 8.74
N GLU A 187 6.69 17.43 7.87
CA GLU A 187 5.40 17.96 7.42
C GLU A 187 4.63 16.95 6.55
N GLN A 188 5.32 16.16 5.74
CA GLN A 188 4.73 15.11 4.91
C GLN A 188 4.16 13.97 5.77
N LEU A 189 4.86 13.54 6.82
CA LEU A 189 4.34 12.59 7.81
C LEU A 189 3.09 13.14 8.52
N ASN A 190 3.12 14.40 8.95
CA ASN A 190 1.96 15.07 9.54
C ASN A 190 0.77 15.14 8.57
N HIS A 191 1.02 15.29 7.26
CA HIS A 191 -0.03 15.28 6.26
C HIS A 191 -0.69 13.90 6.14
N ILE A 192 0.09 12.81 6.17
CA ILE A 192 -0.44 11.45 6.21
C ILE A 192 -1.28 11.25 7.47
N ILE A 193 -0.75 11.55 8.66
CA ILE A 193 -1.44 11.41 9.95
C ILE A 193 -2.80 12.13 9.91
N LYS A 194 -2.82 13.41 9.52
CA LYS A 194 -4.05 14.20 9.45
C LYS A 194 -5.07 13.65 8.46
N SER A 195 -4.61 13.05 7.37
CA SER A 195 -5.49 12.45 6.37
C SER A 195 -6.08 11.14 6.88
N LEU A 196 -5.29 10.31 7.52
CA LEU A 196 -5.71 9.02 8.07
C LEU A 196 -6.66 9.19 9.27
N ASN A 197 -6.38 10.10 10.19
CA ASN A 197 -7.23 10.37 11.35
C ASN A 197 -8.66 10.83 11.00
N ARG A 198 -8.90 11.24 9.76
CA ARG A 198 -10.24 11.58 9.24
C ARG A 198 -10.99 10.39 8.64
N LEU A 199 -10.28 9.33 8.28
CA LEU A 199 -10.81 8.20 7.51
C LEU A 199 -10.81 6.90 8.31
N ILE A 200 -9.83 6.74 9.20
CA ILE A 200 -9.54 5.49 9.90
C ILE A 200 -9.72 5.72 11.39
N THR A 201 -10.53 4.89 12.02
CA THR A 201 -10.73 4.85 13.48
C THR A 201 -10.06 3.61 14.05
N ASN A 202 -10.61 2.45 13.74
CA ASN A 202 -10.19 1.15 14.27
C ASN A 202 -9.86 0.14 13.16
N GLU A 203 -9.73 0.61 11.93
CA GLU A 203 -9.41 -0.26 10.81
C GLU A 203 -7.93 -0.61 10.79
N ALA A 204 -7.61 -1.80 10.27
CA ALA A 204 -6.25 -2.22 10.00
C ALA A 204 -5.61 -1.33 8.92
N LEU A 205 -4.32 -1.05 9.08
CA LEU A 205 -3.59 -0.13 8.22
C LEU A 205 -2.21 -0.67 7.90
N ILE A 206 -1.80 -0.53 6.64
CA ILE A 206 -0.41 -0.67 6.19
C ILE A 206 0.04 0.69 5.67
N VAL A 207 1.20 1.17 6.10
CA VAL A 207 1.87 2.34 5.52
C VAL A 207 3.19 1.89 4.94
N ALA A 208 3.36 2.05 3.63
CA ALA A 208 4.53 1.51 2.94
C ALA A 208 5.01 2.44 1.82
N GLY A 209 6.29 2.30 1.48
CA GLY A 209 6.94 3.05 0.42
C GLY A 209 8.32 3.58 0.82
N ASP A 210 8.88 4.41 -0.03
CA ASP A 210 10.11 5.12 0.23
C ASP A 210 9.85 6.36 1.11
N LEU A 211 10.08 6.20 2.41
CA LEU A 211 9.94 7.29 3.38
C LEU A 211 11.15 8.22 3.39
N ASN A 212 12.22 7.87 2.70
CA ASN A 212 13.48 8.61 2.70
C ASN A 212 14.05 8.91 4.12
N LEU A 213 13.58 8.16 5.14
CA LEU A 213 14.07 8.23 6.51
C LEU A 213 15.21 7.22 6.68
N SER A 214 16.43 7.72 6.76
CA SER A 214 17.61 6.87 6.82
C SER A 214 17.74 6.14 8.15
N SER A 215 17.77 4.82 8.12
CA SER A 215 18.07 3.98 9.29
C SER A 215 19.44 4.28 9.94
N LYS A 216 20.29 5.03 9.27
CA LYS A 216 21.62 5.47 9.77
C LYS A 216 21.62 6.87 10.38
N SER A 217 20.50 7.61 10.34
CA SER A 217 20.34 8.95 10.92
C SER A 217 19.46 8.89 12.17
N ALA A 218 20.00 9.30 13.30
CA ALA A 218 19.25 9.35 14.56
C ALA A 218 18.05 10.30 14.47
N GLU A 219 18.18 11.41 13.73
CA GLU A 219 17.11 12.39 13.54
C GLU A 219 15.98 11.82 12.66
N ASP A 220 16.33 11.09 11.58
CA ASP A 220 15.35 10.45 10.72
C ASP A 220 14.62 9.32 11.48
N MET A 221 15.35 8.52 12.26
CA MET A 221 14.75 7.48 13.10
C MET A 221 13.80 8.04 14.15
N LYS A 222 14.14 9.20 14.75
CA LYS A 222 13.23 9.89 15.67
C LYS A 222 11.91 10.32 14.98
N LEU A 223 11.97 10.77 13.72
CA LEU A 223 10.76 11.08 12.94
C LEU A 223 9.93 9.81 12.67
N LEU A 224 10.59 8.71 12.33
CA LEU A 224 9.94 7.43 12.11
C LEU A 224 9.28 6.90 13.38
N ASP A 225 9.97 6.94 14.52
CA ASP A 225 9.43 6.48 15.79
C ASP A 225 8.22 7.31 16.22
N ASN A 226 8.29 8.65 16.14
CA ASN A 226 7.14 9.51 16.40
C ASN A 226 5.94 9.20 15.48
N PHE A 227 6.20 8.93 14.22
CA PHE A 227 5.15 8.57 13.26
C PHE A 227 4.51 7.22 13.59
N LYS A 228 5.33 6.23 13.97
CA LYS A 228 4.85 4.92 14.42
C LYS A 228 4.02 5.03 15.68
N ASP A 229 4.48 5.80 16.66
CA ASP A 229 3.79 6.00 17.93
C ASP A 229 2.43 6.69 17.75
N GLU A 230 2.36 7.74 16.91
CA GLU A 230 1.12 8.51 16.65
C GLU A 230 0.02 7.66 15.98
N LEU A 231 0.39 6.72 15.12
CA LEU A 231 -0.55 5.87 14.40
C LEU A 231 -0.67 4.44 14.99
N GLY A 232 0.15 4.08 15.98
CA GLY A 232 0.19 2.74 16.56
C GLY A 232 0.75 1.69 15.59
N LEU A 233 1.78 2.02 14.82
CA LEU A 233 2.36 1.17 13.79
C LEU A 233 3.51 0.30 14.31
N ASN A 234 3.56 -0.93 13.86
CA ASN A 234 4.69 -1.85 14.01
C ASN A 234 5.48 -1.93 12.71
N ASP A 235 6.76 -2.25 12.78
CA ASP A 235 7.59 -2.48 11.60
C ASP A 235 7.48 -3.97 11.19
N ALA A 236 7.13 -4.24 9.94
CA ALA A 236 7.03 -5.60 9.42
C ALA A 236 8.39 -6.33 9.33
N PHE A 237 9.48 -5.57 9.37
CA PHE A 237 10.86 -6.08 9.35
C PHE A 237 11.52 -6.15 10.72
N GLU A 238 10.77 -5.97 11.79
CA GLU A 238 11.31 -6.06 13.14
C GLU A 238 11.95 -7.46 13.37
N GLY A 239 13.24 -7.47 13.74
CA GLY A 239 14.01 -8.70 13.92
C GLY A 239 14.48 -9.39 12.62
N ILE A 240 14.14 -8.86 11.45
CA ILE A 240 14.58 -9.39 10.15
C ILE A 240 15.84 -8.65 9.69
N THR A 241 16.84 -9.39 9.25
CA THR A 241 18.06 -8.80 8.69
C THR A 241 17.91 -8.62 7.19
N ILE A 242 17.68 -7.37 6.74
CA ILE A 242 17.84 -6.95 5.35
C ILE A 242 19.32 -6.65 5.09
N ASP A 243 19.80 -6.86 3.85
CA ASP A 243 21.21 -6.61 3.52
C ASP A 243 21.62 -5.18 3.89
N LYS A 244 22.55 -5.07 4.85
CA LYS A 244 22.93 -3.80 5.50
C LYS A 244 23.89 -2.94 4.69
N LYS A 245 24.20 -3.27 3.44
CA LYS A 245 25.16 -2.51 2.62
C LYS A 245 24.69 -1.09 2.33
N TRP A 246 23.41 -0.86 2.32
CA TRP A 246 22.79 0.44 2.08
C TRP A 246 21.92 0.88 3.27
N SER A 247 21.54 2.14 3.29
CA SER A 247 20.63 2.69 4.29
C SER A 247 19.22 2.26 3.95
N ILE A 248 18.51 1.69 4.91
CA ILE A 248 17.09 1.43 4.75
C ILE A 248 16.37 2.77 4.63
N LEU A 249 15.60 2.94 3.57
CA LEU A 249 14.77 4.11 3.26
C LEU A 249 13.32 3.70 3.01
N ASP A 250 13.12 2.43 2.62
CA ASP A 250 11.85 1.83 2.28
C ASP A 250 11.33 1.04 3.48
N TYR A 251 10.06 1.23 3.81
CA TYR A 251 9.43 0.68 5.00
C TYR A 251 8.10 0.03 4.68
N ILE A 252 7.74 -0.99 5.45
CA ILE A 252 6.38 -1.55 5.53
C ILE A 252 6.00 -1.54 7.00
N LEU A 253 5.12 -0.62 7.36
CA LEU A 253 4.62 -0.44 8.70
C LEU A 253 3.15 -0.87 8.75
N TYR A 254 2.70 -1.47 9.85
CA TYR A 254 1.32 -1.94 9.95
C TYR A 254 0.75 -1.79 11.35
N LYS A 255 -0.58 -1.68 11.45
CA LYS A 255 -1.34 -1.85 12.68
C LYS A 255 -2.54 -2.77 12.46
N GLN A 256 -2.95 -3.44 13.50
CA GLN A 256 -4.14 -4.26 13.54
C GLN A 256 -5.40 -3.40 13.56
N GLY A 257 -6.53 -3.96 13.13
CA GLY A 257 -7.85 -3.37 13.27
C GLY A 257 -8.80 -4.31 13.98
N ASP A 258 -10.01 -3.82 14.30
CA ASP A 258 -11.02 -4.61 15.02
C ASP A 258 -11.61 -5.73 14.14
N GLU A 259 -11.72 -5.50 12.83
CA GLU A 259 -12.32 -6.46 11.89
C GLU A 259 -11.28 -7.28 11.12
N VAL A 260 -10.10 -6.68 10.86
CA VAL A 260 -8.99 -7.29 10.13
C VAL A 260 -7.74 -7.28 10.98
N GLU A 261 -7.16 -8.45 11.19
CA GLU A 261 -5.86 -8.62 11.83
C GLU A 261 -4.86 -9.13 10.79
N PHE A 262 -3.67 -8.51 10.74
CA PHE A 262 -2.57 -8.94 9.87
C PHE A 262 -1.66 -9.91 10.61
N LYS A 263 -1.60 -11.15 10.16
CA LYS A 263 -0.55 -12.08 10.57
C LYS A 263 0.54 -12.05 9.50
N ILE A 264 1.70 -11.49 9.85
CA ILE A 264 2.87 -11.49 8.96
C ILE A 264 3.46 -12.90 8.95
N ASP A 265 3.39 -13.57 7.82
CA ASP A 265 3.89 -14.93 7.62
C ASP A 265 5.33 -14.93 7.10
N ALA A 266 5.69 -13.94 6.26
CA ALA A 266 7.04 -13.71 5.79
C ALA A 266 7.27 -12.23 5.46
N ALA A 267 8.51 -11.78 5.57
CA ALA A 267 8.95 -10.48 5.09
C ALA A 267 10.41 -10.55 4.63
N GLY A 268 10.79 -9.75 3.64
CA GLY A 268 12.17 -9.78 3.15
C GLY A 268 12.39 -8.95 1.89
N GLU A 269 13.57 -9.16 1.30
CA GLU A 269 13.96 -8.64 -0.01
C GLU A 269 13.75 -9.74 -1.06
N ASP A 270 13.01 -9.41 -2.14
CA ASP A 270 12.89 -10.32 -3.28
C ASP A 270 14.08 -10.15 -4.23
N ARG A 271 15.01 -11.09 -4.13
CA ARG A 271 16.22 -11.08 -4.94
C ARG A 271 16.00 -11.44 -6.41
N SER A 272 14.81 -11.85 -6.80
CA SER A 272 14.46 -12.03 -8.22
C SER A 272 14.50 -10.73 -9.03
N PHE A 273 14.47 -9.56 -8.34
CA PHE A 273 14.68 -8.24 -8.94
C PHE A 273 16.16 -7.91 -9.22
N VAL A 274 17.06 -8.84 -8.93
CA VAL A 274 18.47 -8.77 -9.36
C VAL A 274 18.67 -9.78 -10.48
N THR A 275 18.88 -9.29 -11.69
CA THR A 275 19.10 -10.10 -12.89
C THR A 275 20.61 -10.35 -13.11
N LYS A 276 20.94 -11.07 -14.19
CA LYS A 276 22.34 -11.26 -14.60
C LYS A 276 22.99 -9.95 -15.07
N GLU A 277 22.18 -9.03 -15.57
CA GLU A 277 22.59 -7.71 -16.02
C GLU A 277 22.73 -6.70 -14.86
N GLY A 278 22.26 -7.05 -13.68
CA GLY A 278 22.28 -6.22 -12.47
C GLY A 278 20.93 -6.09 -11.80
N ALA A 279 20.87 -5.23 -10.78
CA ALA A 279 19.64 -4.91 -10.10
C ALA A 279 18.70 -4.06 -11.00
N LEU A 280 17.39 -4.32 -10.89
CA LEU A 280 16.38 -3.60 -11.66
C LEU A 280 16.07 -2.19 -11.09
N SER A 281 16.63 -1.84 -9.93
CA SER A 281 16.62 -0.50 -9.33
C SER A 281 17.83 -0.35 -8.40
N ASP A 282 18.12 0.85 -7.96
CA ASP A 282 19.08 1.16 -6.90
C ASP A 282 18.47 0.93 -5.49
N HIS A 283 17.17 0.65 -5.40
CA HIS A 283 16.47 0.20 -4.20
C HIS A 283 16.23 -1.31 -4.22
N PRO A 284 16.09 -2.00 -3.05
CA PRO A 284 15.66 -3.38 -2.99
C PRO A 284 14.16 -3.49 -3.22
N ALA A 285 13.73 -4.60 -3.81
CA ALA A 285 12.32 -4.97 -3.83
C ALA A 285 11.96 -5.61 -2.47
N LEU A 286 11.21 -4.89 -1.64
CA LEU A 286 10.77 -5.39 -0.35
C LEU A 286 9.39 -6.03 -0.46
N TYR A 287 9.18 -7.11 0.29
CA TYR A 287 7.86 -7.75 0.32
C TYR A 287 7.47 -8.19 1.72
N ILE A 288 6.16 -8.33 1.90
CA ILE A 288 5.56 -9.11 3.00
C ILE A 288 4.58 -10.11 2.42
N GLU A 289 4.49 -11.27 3.08
CA GLU A 289 3.38 -12.21 2.95
C GLU A 289 2.60 -12.17 4.25
N LEU A 290 1.30 -12.02 4.15
CA LEU A 290 0.43 -11.92 5.31
C LEU A 290 -0.89 -12.66 5.10
N THR A 291 -1.47 -13.08 6.20
CA THR A 291 -2.82 -13.65 6.29
C THR A 291 -3.75 -12.67 7.01
N ILE A 292 -5.01 -12.56 6.52
CA ILE A 292 -6.06 -11.70 7.09
C ILE A 292 -7.31 -12.50 7.45
#